data_527f78094d74c8fcc4170dc53e66405f
#
_entry.id   527f78094d74c8fcc4170dc53e66405f
#
_cell.length_a   1.000
_cell.length_b   1.000
_cell.length_c   1.000
_cell.angle_alpha   90.00
_cell.angle_beta   90.00
_cell.angle_gamma   90.00
#
_symmetry.space_group_name_H-M   'P 1'
#
loop_
_entity.id
_entity.type
_entity.pdbx_description
1 polymer ?
#
loop_
_entity_poly.entity_id
_entity_poly.type
_entity_poly.pdbx_seq_one_letter_code
_entity_poly.pdbx_strand_id
1 'polypeptide(L)'
;VAKEQKWLPILSSHLSLPIPKPLHLGQPSEIYPWNWSIYNWIEGDGANALDLNDLELQQLAIDLAKFLGELQEIDITGAPVPGPHNFLRGASPKVYTQESLIAIQALSDLIDTNIARDIWKRAISSKWEKDPVWIHGDLTTGNILIKNRKLTAVIDFSGICVGDPACDLVIAWNSFTTEARQIFKDNLGLDADTWYRAQGWALWKAMITLAS
;
A
#
# COMPACT_ATOMS: atom_id res chain seq x y z
N VAL A 1 2.84 0.38 16.87
CA VAL A 1 2.71 1.50 17.80
C VAL A 1 3.96 2.37 17.79
N ALA A 2 5.13 1.91 18.30
CA ALA A 2 6.33 2.76 18.45
C ALA A 2 6.79 3.41 17.13
N LYS A 3 6.73 2.67 16.02
CA LYS A 3 7.07 3.15 14.67
C LYS A 3 6.18 4.34 14.25
N GLU A 4 4.88 4.21 14.41
CA GLU A 4 3.91 5.25 14.07
C GLU A 4 4.04 6.47 14.97
N GLN A 5 4.25 6.27 16.29
CA GLN A 5 4.51 7.37 17.23
C GLN A 5 5.72 8.23 16.83
N LYS A 6 6.74 7.61 16.26
CA LYS A 6 7.94 8.31 15.80
C LYS A 6 7.70 9.03 14.46
N TRP A 7 7.10 8.33 13.49
CA TRP A 7 7.14 8.77 12.11
C TRP A 7 5.92 9.56 11.65
N LEU A 8 4.72 9.27 12.16
CA LEU A 8 3.52 10.01 11.75
C LEU A 8 3.60 11.53 11.97
N PRO A 9 4.16 12.05 13.09
CA PRO A 9 4.34 13.49 13.24
C PRO A 9 5.22 14.12 12.16
N ILE A 10 6.29 13.42 11.77
CA ILE A 10 7.22 13.88 10.73
C ILE A 10 6.51 13.87 9.37
N LEU A 11 5.91 12.73 8.98
CA LEU A 11 5.24 12.58 7.70
C LEU A 11 4.07 13.56 7.54
N SER A 12 3.27 13.74 8.60
CA SER A 12 2.11 14.65 8.57
C SER A 12 2.47 16.12 8.33
N SER A 13 3.72 16.51 8.56
CA SER A 13 4.17 17.88 8.28
C SER A 13 4.54 18.12 6.82
N HIS A 14 4.68 17.07 6.03
CA HIS A 14 5.08 17.12 4.63
C HIS A 14 3.93 16.73 3.67
N LEU A 15 2.88 16.10 4.18
CA LEU A 15 1.75 15.64 3.38
C LEU A 15 0.63 16.66 3.35
N SER A 16 0.09 16.94 2.18
CA SER A 16 -1.07 17.81 2.01
C SER A 16 -2.38 17.14 2.45
N LEU A 17 -2.44 15.80 2.36
CA LEU A 17 -3.57 15.00 2.80
C LEU A 17 -3.44 14.66 4.29
N PRO A 18 -4.50 14.76 5.10
CA PRO A 18 -4.50 14.33 6.49
C PRO A 18 -4.15 12.85 6.67
N ILE A 19 -3.32 12.57 7.67
CA ILE A 19 -3.01 11.22 8.16
C ILE A 19 -3.20 11.18 9.69
N PRO A 20 -3.28 10.00 10.32
CA PRO A 20 -3.43 9.89 11.76
C PRO A 20 -2.29 10.60 12.50
N LYS A 21 -2.65 11.38 13.55
CA LYS A 21 -1.68 12.03 14.43
C LYS A 21 -1.74 11.37 15.81
N PRO A 22 -0.61 10.83 16.31
CA PRO A 22 -0.59 10.25 17.65
C PRO A 22 -0.82 11.36 18.70
N LEU A 23 -1.78 11.12 19.60
CA LEU A 23 -2.12 11.99 20.71
C LEU A 23 -1.52 11.50 22.03
N HIS A 24 -1.44 10.17 22.19
CA HIS A 24 -0.93 9.55 23.41
C HIS A 24 -0.30 8.18 23.13
N LEU A 25 0.78 7.86 23.83
CA LEU A 25 1.42 6.56 23.89
C LEU A 25 1.14 5.93 25.25
N GLY A 26 0.33 4.88 25.27
CA GLY A 26 0.03 4.13 26.47
C GLY A 26 1.06 3.03 26.73
N GLN A 27 1.29 2.77 28.00
CA GLN A 27 2.21 1.75 28.46
C GLN A 27 1.48 0.44 28.79
N PRO A 28 2.17 -0.72 28.75
CA PRO A 28 1.61 -1.98 29.22
C PRO A 28 1.14 -1.91 30.66
N SER A 29 0.11 -2.69 30.99
CA SER A 29 -0.42 -2.87 32.33
C SER A 29 -0.66 -4.37 32.58
N GLU A 30 -1.00 -4.74 33.83
CA GLU A 30 -1.35 -6.12 34.18
C GLU A 30 -2.55 -6.66 33.35
N ILE A 31 -3.50 -5.77 33.00
CA ILE A 31 -4.72 -6.13 32.26
C ILE A 31 -4.47 -6.14 30.76
N TYR A 32 -3.56 -5.28 30.26
CA TYR A 32 -3.24 -5.14 28.85
C TYR A 32 -1.72 -5.05 28.65
N PRO A 33 -1.04 -6.16 28.34
CA PRO A 33 0.42 -6.26 28.36
C PRO A 33 1.12 -5.67 27.13
N TRP A 34 0.42 -4.83 26.35
CA TRP A 34 0.93 -4.26 25.10
C TRP A 34 0.99 -2.75 25.16
N ASN A 35 1.94 -2.13 24.45
CA ASN A 35 1.88 -0.70 24.16
C ASN A 35 0.67 -0.39 23.27
N TRP A 36 0.02 0.73 23.51
CA TRP A 36 -1.11 1.21 22.73
C TRP A 36 -0.98 2.69 22.41
N SER A 37 -1.74 3.16 21.41
CA SER A 37 -1.75 4.57 21.00
C SER A 37 -3.17 5.07 20.89
N ILE A 38 -3.34 6.36 21.22
CA ILE A 38 -4.52 7.13 20.85
C ILE A 38 -4.12 8.03 19.69
N TYR A 39 -4.95 8.05 18.65
CA TYR A 39 -4.82 8.94 17.50
C TYR A 39 -6.01 9.89 17.45
N ASN A 40 -5.84 11.03 16.78
CA ASN A 40 -6.99 11.86 16.44
C ASN A 40 -7.97 11.08 15.57
N TRP A 41 -9.26 11.33 15.77
CA TRP A 41 -10.27 10.80 14.86
C TRP A 41 -10.28 11.62 13.56
N ILE A 42 -10.34 10.94 12.42
CA ILE A 42 -10.51 11.56 11.11
C ILE A 42 -11.85 11.09 10.56
N GLU A 43 -12.72 12.03 10.22
CA GLU A 43 -14.04 11.72 9.69
C GLU A 43 -13.99 11.29 8.22
N GLY A 44 -14.75 10.27 7.87
CA GLY A 44 -14.90 9.71 6.53
C GLY A 44 -15.29 8.25 6.60
N ASP A 45 -15.82 7.75 5.51
CA ASP A 45 -16.13 6.34 5.32
C ASP A 45 -14.99 5.67 4.55
N GLY A 46 -14.69 4.42 4.84
CA GLY A 46 -13.73 3.66 4.04
C GLY A 46 -14.19 3.57 2.58
N ALA A 47 -13.30 3.78 1.64
CA ALA A 47 -13.64 3.72 0.22
C ALA A 47 -14.25 2.36 -0.20
N ASN A 48 -13.95 1.29 0.54
CA ASN A 48 -14.54 -0.04 0.36
C ASN A 48 -16.03 -0.13 0.75
N ALA A 49 -16.53 0.83 1.51
CA ALA A 49 -17.94 0.91 1.91
C ALA A 49 -18.81 1.75 0.96
N LEU A 50 -18.19 2.34 -0.07
CA LEU A 50 -18.84 3.27 -0.98
C LEU A 50 -18.89 2.71 -2.41
N ASP A 51 -20.01 2.97 -3.09
CA ASP A 51 -20.12 2.77 -4.52
C ASP A 51 -19.66 4.05 -5.24
N LEU A 52 -18.39 4.05 -5.68
CA LEU A 52 -17.78 5.16 -6.39
C LEU A 52 -17.97 4.97 -7.91
N ASN A 53 -18.48 5.98 -8.58
CA ASN A 53 -18.58 5.97 -10.04
C ASN A 53 -17.22 6.21 -10.72
N ASP A 54 -17.16 6.04 -12.04
CA ASP A 54 -15.91 6.14 -12.80
C ASP A 54 -15.20 7.49 -12.66
N LEU A 55 -15.93 8.61 -12.62
CA LEU A 55 -15.32 9.93 -12.45
C LEU A 55 -14.74 10.10 -11.05
N GLU A 56 -15.40 9.56 -10.03
CA GLU A 56 -14.90 9.57 -8.65
C GLU A 56 -13.67 8.68 -8.48
N LEU A 57 -13.62 7.52 -9.15
CA LEU A 57 -12.44 6.66 -9.19
C LEU A 57 -11.27 7.32 -9.93
N GLN A 58 -11.54 8.05 -11.02
CA GLN A 58 -10.52 8.82 -11.71
C GLN A 58 -9.96 9.95 -10.84
N GLN A 59 -10.83 10.69 -10.13
CA GLN A 59 -10.37 11.72 -9.20
C GLN A 59 -9.58 11.11 -8.02
N LEU A 60 -10.04 9.99 -7.45
CA LEU A 60 -9.33 9.26 -6.41
C LEU A 60 -7.94 8.81 -6.89
N ALA A 61 -7.82 8.37 -8.13
CA ALA A 61 -6.54 7.99 -8.73
C ALA A 61 -5.55 9.16 -8.79
N ILE A 62 -6.02 10.37 -9.16
CA ILE A 62 -5.21 11.59 -9.17
C ILE A 62 -4.76 11.95 -7.74
N ASP A 63 -5.71 11.97 -6.81
CA ASP A 63 -5.44 12.39 -5.42
C ASP A 63 -4.48 11.42 -4.71
N LEU A 64 -4.63 10.10 -4.94
CA LEU A 64 -3.72 9.10 -4.40
C LEU A 64 -2.33 9.13 -5.06
N ALA A 65 -2.25 9.39 -6.36
CA ALA A 65 -0.96 9.56 -7.02
C ALA A 65 -0.21 10.77 -6.45
N LYS A 66 -0.92 11.87 -6.20
CA LYS A 66 -0.35 13.05 -5.54
C LYS A 66 0.13 12.71 -4.12
N PHE A 67 -0.69 12.03 -3.31
CA PHE A 67 -0.32 11.62 -1.96
C PHE A 67 0.94 10.74 -1.95
N LEU A 68 1.02 9.74 -2.83
CA LEU A 68 2.20 8.88 -2.92
C LEU A 68 3.43 9.65 -3.40
N GLY A 69 3.27 10.59 -4.34
CA GLY A 69 4.37 11.46 -4.78
C GLY A 69 4.92 12.29 -3.62
N GLU A 70 4.05 12.97 -2.86
CA GLU A 70 4.44 13.72 -1.67
C GLU A 70 5.13 12.84 -0.63
N LEU A 71 4.61 11.63 -0.38
CA LEU A 71 5.18 10.67 0.57
C LEU A 71 6.59 10.24 0.15
N GLN A 72 6.82 9.99 -1.14
CA GLN A 72 8.08 9.52 -1.70
C GLN A 72 9.19 10.59 -1.70
N GLU A 73 8.84 11.87 -1.61
CA GLU A 73 9.80 12.98 -1.55
C GLU A 73 10.33 13.29 -0.14
N ILE A 74 9.75 12.69 0.91
CA ILE A 74 10.13 12.94 2.30
C ILE A 74 11.50 12.32 2.59
N ASP A 75 12.34 13.05 3.35
CA ASP A 75 13.64 12.56 3.81
C ASP A 75 13.55 11.19 4.51
N ILE A 76 14.38 10.26 4.10
CA ILE A 76 14.39 8.87 4.57
C ILE A 76 15.39 8.60 5.70
N THR A 77 16.11 9.63 6.18
CA THR A 77 17.18 9.47 7.18
C THR A 77 16.67 8.77 8.45
N GLY A 78 17.23 7.62 8.75
CA GLY A 78 16.85 6.82 9.91
C GLY A 78 15.48 6.12 9.81
N ALA A 79 14.89 6.07 8.60
CA ALA A 79 13.63 5.39 8.32
C ALA A 79 13.74 3.86 8.48
N PRO A 80 12.65 3.16 8.85
CA PRO A 80 12.64 1.72 8.91
C PRO A 80 12.73 1.11 7.50
N VAL A 81 13.49 0.02 7.38
CA VAL A 81 13.59 -0.77 6.13
C VAL A 81 12.62 -1.96 6.17
N PRO A 82 12.32 -2.62 5.02
CA PRO A 82 11.47 -3.80 4.98
C PRO A 82 11.93 -4.90 5.93
N GLY A 83 10.99 -5.52 6.64
CA GLY A 83 11.29 -6.58 7.60
C GLY A 83 10.02 -7.31 8.05
N PRO A 84 10.15 -8.25 9.03
CA PRO A 84 9.00 -8.98 9.57
C PRO A 84 7.91 -8.06 10.15
N HIS A 85 8.29 -6.89 10.64
CA HIS A 85 7.41 -5.90 11.25
C HIS A 85 6.40 -5.26 10.29
N ASN A 86 6.59 -5.41 8.98
CA ASN A 86 5.71 -4.90 7.94
C ASN A 86 5.49 -5.92 6.81
N PHE A 87 5.65 -7.20 7.10
CA PHE A 87 5.46 -8.27 6.12
C PHE A 87 6.31 -8.07 4.85
N LEU A 88 7.54 -7.60 5.01
CA LEU A 88 8.49 -7.33 3.92
C LEU A 88 7.96 -6.38 2.83
N ARG A 89 6.96 -5.54 3.13
CA ARG A 89 6.50 -4.50 2.20
C ARG A 89 7.65 -3.56 1.88
N GLY A 90 7.77 -3.14 0.63
CA GLY A 90 8.92 -2.35 0.16
C GLY A 90 10.15 -3.17 -0.24
N ALA A 91 10.13 -4.50 -0.04
CA ALA A 91 11.10 -5.42 -0.65
C ALA A 91 10.65 -5.83 -2.06
N SER A 92 11.49 -6.56 -2.79
CA SER A 92 11.07 -7.20 -4.04
C SER A 92 9.97 -8.25 -3.77
N PRO A 93 8.94 -8.39 -4.63
CA PRO A 93 7.93 -9.44 -4.50
C PRO A 93 8.53 -10.85 -4.50
N LYS A 94 9.76 -11.02 -4.95
CA LYS A 94 10.52 -12.28 -4.94
C LYS A 94 10.54 -12.96 -3.57
N VAL A 95 10.41 -12.21 -2.47
CA VAL A 95 10.36 -12.77 -1.10
C VAL A 95 9.21 -13.74 -0.89
N TYR A 96 8.15 -13.62 -1.67
CA TYR A 96 6.96 -14.47 -1.64
C TYR A 96 6.88 -15.50 -2.78
N THR A 97 8.01 -15.82 -3.47
CA THR A 97 8.00 -16.73 -4.62
C THR A 97 7.46 -18.10 -4.29
N GLN A 98 7.88 -18.70 -3.18
CA GLN A 98 7.42 -20.04 -2.80
C GLN A 98 5.91 -20.06 -2.54
N GLU A 99 5.41 -19.10 -1.76
CA GLU A 99 3.99 -18.97 -1.44
C GLU A 99 3.15 -18.74 -2.71
N SER A 100 3.62 -17.86 -3.61
CA SER A 100 2.94 -17.59 -4.88
C SER A 100 2.85 -18.83 -5.78
N LEU A 101 3.92 -19.60 -5.88
CA LEU A 101 3.92 -20.82 -6.71
C LEU A 101 3.00 -21.91 -6.13
N ILE A 102 2.93 -22.03 -4.81
CA ILE A 102 1.99 -22.92 -4.11
C ILE A 102 0.55 -22.47 -4.39
N ALA A 103 0.26 -21.17 -4.23
CA ALA A 103 -1.08 -20.64 -4.47
C ALA A 103 -1.51 -20.78 -5.94
N ILE A 104 -0.63 -20.53 -6.91
CA ILE A 104 -0.91 -20.75 -8.35
C ILE A 104 -1.31 -22.21 -8.59
N GLN A 105 -0.61 -23.16 -7.96
CA GLN A 105 -0.93 -24.58 -8.13
C GLN A 105 -2.25 -24.96 -7.46
N ALA A 106 -2.51 -24.45 -6.26
CA ALA A 106 -3.76 -24.69 -5.52
C ALA A 106 -4.99 -24.14 -6.24
N LEU A 107 -4.84 -23.07 -7.00
CA LEU A 107 -5.92 -22.41 -7.73
C LEU A 107 -6.03 -22.84 -9.20
N SER A 108 -5.39 -23.96 -9.59
CA SER A 108 -5.32 -24.41 -11.00
C SER A 108 -6.67 -24.60 -11.69
N ASP A 109 -7.73 -24.89 -10.93
CA ASP A 109 -9.10 -25.06 -11.46
C ASP A 109 -9.86 -23.74 -11.60
N LEU A 110 -9.30 -22.63 -11.05
CA LEU A 110 -9.95 -21.33 -11.01
C LEU A 110 -9.25 -20.27 -11.86
N ILE A 111 -7.95 -20.42 -12.13
CA ILE A 111 -7.16 -19.43 -12.86
C ILE A 111 -6.35 -20.08 -13.97
N ASP A 112 -5.96 -19.30 -14.99
CA ASP A 112 -4.93 -19.71 -15.95
C ASP A 112 -3.55 -19.65 -15.29
N THR A 113 -3.02 -20.82 -14.93
CA THR A 113 -1.73 -20.96 -14.24
C THR A 113 -0.54 -20.51 -15.09
N ASN A 114 -0.63 -20.58 -16.43
CA ASN A 114 0.44 -20.11 -17.31
C ASN A 114 0.51 -18.59 -17.29
N ILE A 115 -0.63 -17.92 -17.42
CA ILE A 115 -0.71 -16.45 -17.31
C ILE A 115 -0.21 -15.99 -15.94
N ALA A 116 -0.66 -16.63 -14.85
CA ALA A 116 -0.22 -16.29 -13.51
C ALA A 116 1.29 -16.46 -13.31
N ARG A 117 1.88 -17.56 -13.83
CA ARG A 117 3.33 -17.79 -13.80
C ARG A 117 4.11 -16.77 -14.62
N ASP A 118 3.61 -16.35 -15.78
CA ASP A 118 4.25 -15.35 -16.63
C ASP A 118 4.23 -13.97 -15.97
N ILE A 119 3.12 -13.57 -15.37
CA ILE A 119 3.02 -12.33 -14.57
C ILE A 119 4.04 -12.39 -13.42
N TRP A 120 4.05 -13.50 -12.66
CA TRP A 120 4.97 -13.67 -11.55
C TRP A 120 6.44 -13.58 -11.98
N LYS A 121 6.81 -14.32 -13.02
CA LYS A 121 8.16 -14.32 -13.58
C LYS A 121 8.60 -12.92 -14.01
N ARG A 122 7.73 -12.15 -14.65
CA ARG A 122 7.99 -10.77 -15.04
C ARG A 122 8.18 -9.88 -13.81
N ALA A 123 7.32 -10.03 -12.81
CA ALA A 123 7.39 -9.24 -11.57
C ALA A 123 8.70 -9.43 -10.80
N ILE A 124 9.27 -10.64 -10.81
CA ILE A 124 10.52 -10.94 -10.07
C ILE A 124 11.79 -10.81 -10.93
N SER A 125 11.65 -10.47 -12.23
CA SER A 125 12.80 -10.35 -13.15
C SER A 125 13.58 -9.04 -12.97
N SER A 126 12.98 -8.03 -12.33
CA SER A 126 13.58 -6.74 -12.05
C SER A 126 13.63 -6.45 -10.55
N LYS A 127 14.37 -5.43 -10.17
CA LYS A 127 14.43 -4.89 -8.81
C LYS A 127 14.35 -3.37 -8.86
N TRP A 128 14.01 -2.75 -7.75
CA TRP A 128 14.12 -1.32 -7.58
C TRP A 128 15.61 -0.95 -7.46
N GLU A 129 16.12 -0.14 -8.39
CA GLU A 129 17.54 0.24 -8.45
C GLU A 129 17.78 1.72 -8.06
N LYS A 130 16.69 2.47 -7.83
CA LYS A 130 16.77 3.85 -7.35
C LYS A 130 16.87 3.87 -5.82
N ASP A 131 17.12 5.07 -5.28
CA ASP A 131 17.07 5.27 -3.82
C ASP A 131 15.73 4.79 -3.25
N PRO A 132 15.73 4.18 -2.06
CA PRO A 132 14.49 3.79 -1.41
C PRO A 132 13.63 5.01 -1.13
N VAL A 133 12.31 4.85 -1.24
CA VAL A 133 11.33 5.89 -0.96
C VAL A 133 10.39 5.46 0.14
N TRP A 134 9.74 6.40 0.84
CA TRP A 134 8.69 6.08 1.78
C TRP A 134 7.54 5.39 1.07
N ILE A 135 7.01 4.36 1.71
CA ILE A 135 5.81 3.63 1.29
C ILE A 135 4.83 3.54 2.45
N HIS A 136 3.55 3.47 2.12
CA HIS A 136 2.50 3.17 3.10
C HIS A 136 2.54 1.69 3.53
N GLY A 137 2.77 0.80 2.57
CA GLY A 137 2.93 -0.64 2.77
C GLY A 137 1.63 -1.44 2.81
N ASP A 138 0.46 -0.80 2.93
CA ASP A 138 -0.86 -1.43 2.88
C ASP A 138 -1.94 -0.47 2.34
N LEU A 139 -1.69 0.14 1.20
CA LEU A 139 -2.63 1.06 0.57
C LEU A 139 -3.81 0.29 -0.05
N THR A 140 -4.86 0.12 0.73
CA THR A 140 -6.11 -0.56 0.36
C THR A 140 -7.31 0.36 0.52
N THR A 141 -8.44 0.01 -0.10
CA THR A 141 -9.67 0.83 -0.01
C THR A 141 -10.21 0.97 1.41
N GLY A 142 -9.91 0.03 2.31
CA GLY A 142 -10.26 0.14 3.74
C GLY A 142 -9.44 1.20 4.48
N ASN A 143 -8.24 1.53 3.98
CA ASN A 143 -7.33 2.49 4.57
C ASN A 143 -7.41 3.89 3.92
N ILE A 144 -8.40 4.11 3.04
CA ILE A 144 -8.66 5.35 2.34
C ILE A 144 -10.01 5.90 2.81
N LEU A 145 -10.00 7.08 3.42
CA LEU A 145 -11.23 7.72 3.90
C LEU A 145 -11.77 8.72 2.88
N ILE A 146 -13.05 8.58 2.60
CA ILE A 146 -13.83 9.43 1.69
C ILE A 146 -14.89 10.19 2.50
N LYS A 147 -14.98 11.49 2.30
CA LYS A 147 -16.05 12.34 2.83
C LYS A 147 -16.56 13.25 1.73
N ASN A 148 -17.88 13.34 1.57
CA ASN A 148 -18.51 14.14 0.50
C ASN A 148 -17.96 13.76 -0.89
N ARG A 149 -17.77 12.47 -1.15
CA ARG A 149 -17.26 11.90 -2.42
C ARG A 149 -15.83 12.31 -2.78
N LYS A 150 -15.02 12.75 -1.79
CA LYS A 150 -13.62 13.18 -1.99
C LYS A 150 -12.71 12.46 -1.01
N LEU A 151 -11.48 12.20 -1.44
CA LEU A 151 -10.42 11.68 -0.58
C LEU A 151 -10.16 12.67 0.56
N THR A 152 -10.26 12.18 1.80
CA THR A 152 -10.13 12.99 3.01
C THR A 152 -8.89 12.64 3.81
N ALA A 153 -8.51 11.36 3.83
CA ALA A 153 -7.33 10.89 4.55
C ALA A 153 -6.89 9.51 4.07
N VAL A 154 -5.63 9.19 4.35
CA VAL A 154 -5.11 7.82 4.36
C VAL A 154 -4.77 7.45 5.80
N ILE A 155 -5.14 6.23 6.21
CA ILE A 155 -4.99 5.73 7.58
C ILE A 155 -4.26 4.39 7.60
N ASP A 156 -3.91 3.89 8.79
CA ASP A 156 -3.21 2.62 9.03
C ASP A 156 -1.80 2.57 8.43
N PHE A 157 -0.90 3.34 9.03
CA PHE A 157 0.51 3.37 8.68
C PHE A 157 1.33 2.25 9.37
N SER A 158 0.70 1.16 9.80
CA SER A 158 1.39 0.04 10.43
C SER A 158 2.43 -0.62 9.49
N GLY A 159 2.19 -0.57 8.19
CA GLY A 159 3.08 -1.09 7.14
C GLY A 159 4.25 -0.19 6.75
N ILE A 160 4.29 1.04 7.23
CA ILE A 160 5.22 2.08 6.76
C ILE A 160 6.70 1.67 6.86
N CYS A 161 7.45 1.94 5.81
CA CYS A 161 8.91 1.83 5.76
C CYS A 161 9.44 2.56 4.51
N VAL A 162 10.74 2.45 4.22
CA VAL A 162 11.34 2.90 2.96
C VAL A 162 11.78 1.73 2.12
N GLY A 163 11.54 1.80 0.79
CA GLY A 163 11.88 0.70 -0.11
C GLY A 163 11.39 0.89 -1.53
N ASP A 164 11.06 -0.23 -2.19
CA ASP A 164 10.43 -0.28 -3.50
C ASP A 164 8.95 0.15 -3.40
N PRO A 165 8.50 1.18 -4.12
CA PRO A 165 7.12 1.67 -4.07
C PRO A 165 6.08 0.71 -4.67
N ALA A 166 6.50 -0.34 -5.34
CA ALA A 166 5.61 -1.23 -6.08
C ALA A 166 4.46 -1.83 -5.26
N CYS A 167 4.66 -2.07 -3.95
CA CYS A 167 3.60 -2.63 -3.10
C CYS A 167 2.42 -1.68 -2.86
N ASP A 168 2.63 -0.35 -2.91
CA ASP A 168 1.56 0.64 -2.76
C ASP A 168 0.70 0.80 -4.01
N LEU A 169 1.17 0.30 -5.15
CA LEU A 169 0.45 0.39 -6.41
C LEU A 169 -0.58 -0.72 -6.61
N VAL A 170 -0.70 -1.65 -5.68
CA VAL A 170 -1.64 -2.79 -5.73
C VAL A 170 -3.09 -2.33 -5.91
N ILE A 171 -3.45 -1.19 -5.33
CA ILE A 171 -4.78 -0.59 -5.46
C ILE A 171 -5.20 -0.37 -6.92
N ALA A 172 -4.27 -0.20 -7.84
CA ALA A 172 -4.52 -0.04 -9.26
C ALA A 172 -5.22 -1.25 -9.90
N TRP A 173 -5.04 -2.45 -9.34
CA TRP A 173 -5.70 -3.66 -9.83
C TRP A 173 -6.92 -4.06 -9.03
N ASN A 174 -6.95 -3.72 -7.74
CA ASN A 174 -8.00 -4.16 -6.83
C ASN A 174 -9.23 -3.23 -6.86
N SER A 175 -9.06 -1.96 -7.30
CA SER A 175 -10.08 -0.94 -7.06
C SER A 175 -10.32 0.00 -8.23
N PHE A 176 -9.37 0.16 -9.15
CA PHE A 176 -9.50 1.10 -10.25
C PHE A 176 -10.02 0.45 -11.52
N THR A 177 -10.88 1.17 -12.24
CA THR A 177 -11.21 0.87 -13.64
C THR A 177 -9.96 1.00 -14.51
N THR A 178 -10.04 0.58 -15.77
CA THR A 178 -8.93 0.70 -16.72
C THR A 178 -8.49 2.16 -16.88
N GLU A 179 -9.46 3.06 -16.97
CA GLU A 179 -9.25 4.50 -17.14
C GLU A 179 -8.62 5.12 -15.89
N ALA A 180 -9.18 4.85 -14.71
CA ALA A 180 -8.63 5.35 -13.43
C ALA A 180 -7.21 4.80 -13.19
N ARG A 181 -6.96 3.54 -13.54
CA ARG A 181 -5.61 2.93 -13.45
C ARG A 181 -4.63 3.63 -14.37
N GLN A 182 -5.02 3.96 -15.60
CA GLN A 182 -4.15 4.67 -16.53
C GLN A 182 -3.83 6.07 -16.00
N ILE A 183 -4.83 6.81 -15.51
CA ILE A 183 -4.65 8.12 -14.87
C ILE A 183 -3.68 8.03 -13.69
N PHE A 184 -3.86 7.04 -12.80
CA PHE A 184 -2.96 6.80 -11.66
C PHE A 184 -1.52 6.57 -12.11
N LYS A 185 -1.35 5.76 -13.15
CA LYS A 185 -0.06 5.44 -13.74
C LYS A 185 0.64 6.67 -14.33
N ASP A 186 -0.09 7.47 -15.09
CA ASP A 186 0.43 8.68 -15.77
C ASP A 186 0.84 9.75 -14.75
N ASN A 187 0.10 9.89 -13.64
CA ASN A 187 0.42 10.87 -12.60
C ASN A 187 1.62 10.46 -11.72
N LEU A 188 1.91 9.17 -11.56
CA LEU A 188 3.06 8.70 -10.79
C LEU A 188 4.37 8.69 -11.59
N GLY A 189 4.32 8.57 -12.91
CA GLY A 189 5.51 8.61 -13.77
C GLY A 189 6.55 7.52 -13.49
N LEU A 190 6.15 6.39 -12.86
CA LEU A 190 7.03 5.28 -12.54
C LEU A 190 7.30 4.40 -13.78
N ASP A 191 8.48 3.78 -13.82
CA ASP A 191 8.90 2.92 -14.92
C ASP A 191 8.07 1.63 -15.03
N ALA A 192 8.13 0.98 -16.21
CA ALA A 192 7.37 -0.22 -16.50
C ALA A 192 7.72 -1.39 -15.56
N ASP A 193 8.96 -1.51 -15.14
CA ASP A 193 9.41 -2.59 -14.25
C ASP A 193 8.80 -2.44 -12.85
N THR A 194 8.63 -1.21 -12.36
CA THR A 194 7.91 -0.94 -11.11
C THR A 194 6.45 -1.39 -11.22
N TRP A 195 5.79 -1.14 -12.35
CA TRP A 195 4.42 -1.61 -12.59
C TRP A 195 4.33 -3.13 -12.71
N TYR A 196 5.33 -3.80 -13.29
CA TYR A 196 5.37 -5.28 -13.31
C TYR A 196 5.53 -5.84 -11.90
N ARG A 197 6.39 -5.25 -11.05
CA ARG A 197 6.51 -5.67 -9.64
C ARG A 197 5.22 -5.43 -8.87
N ALA A 198 4.55 -4.31 -9.11
CA ALA A 198 3.25 -4.01 -8.50
C ALA A 198 2.16 -5.01 -8.92
N GLN A 199 2.15 -5.43 -10.19
CA GLN A 199 1.26 -6.49 -10.66
C GLN A 199 1.54 -7.82 -9.95
N GLY A 200 2.81 -8.13 -9.69
CA GLY A 200 3.19 -9.30 -8.90
C GLY A 200 2.69 -9.23 -7.45
N TRP A 201 2.80 -8.08 -6.80
CA TRP A 201 2.23 -7.85 -5.48
C TRP A 201 0.71 -8.02 -5.47
N ALA A 202 0.00 -7.49 -6.47
CA ALA A 202 -1.44 -7.63 -6.62
C ALA A 202 -1.85 -9.10 -6.83
N LEU A 203 -1.16 -9.81 -7.72
CA LEU A 203 -1.38 -11.23 -7.98
C LEU A 203 -1.17 -12.07 -6.72
N TRP A 204 -0.04 -11.89 -6.02
CA TRP A 204 0.24 -12.59 -4.78
C TRP A 204 -0.88 -12.38 -3.76
N LYS A 205 -1.26 -11.11 -3.50
CA LYS A 205 -2.31 -10.78 -2.53
C LYS A 205 -3.65 -11.43 -2.89
N ALA A 206 -4.05 -11.37 -4.15
CA ALA A 206 -5.30 -11.98 -4.63
C ALA A 206 -5.28 -13.51 -4.44
N MET A 207 -4.19 -14.16 -4.82
CA MET A 207 -4.07 -15.62 -4.73
C MET A 207 -4.09 -16.12 -3.28
N ILE A 208 -3.34 -15.49 -2.36
CA ILE A 208 -3.34 -15.91 -0.94
C ILE A 208 -4.69 -15.66 -0.28
N THR A 209 -5.41 -14.61 -0.68
CA THR A 209 -6.76 -14.32 -0.17
C THR A 209 -7.78 -15.34 -0.69
N LEU A 210 -7.63 -15.81 -1.94
CA LEU A 210 -8.55 -16.76 -2.55
C LEU A 210 -8.27 -18.21 -2.11
N ALA A 211 -7.01 -18.52 -1.75
CA ALA A 211 -6.60 -19.86 -1.34
C ALA A 211 -6.77 -20.13 0.17
N SER A 212 -7.10 -19.10 0.97
CA SER A 212 -7.36 -19.20 2.42
C SER A 212 -8.84 -19.48 2.71
#